data_8f89b83fad9a4f7f76e703debecc993f
#
_entry.id   8f89b83fad9a4f7f76e703debecc993f
#
_cell.length_a   1.000
_cell.length_b   1.000
_cell.length_c   1.000
_cell.angle_alpha   90.00
_cell.angle_beta   90.00
_cell.angle_gamma   90.00
#
_symmetry.space_group_name_H-M   'P 1'
#
loop_
_entity.id
_entity.type
_entity.pdbx_description
1 polymer ?
#
loop_
_entity_poly.entity_id
_entity_poly.type
_entity_poly.pdbx_seq_one_letter_code
_entity_poly.pdbx_strand_id
1 'polypeptide(L)'
;SVTTASIFPPKTVSAADVCVIDTDTEHQTIRGFGGINHPEWAGDLTQAQRQTAFGNGENELGLTVLRVFVNPDSSQWSRALPTAQFATQMGVTVFASPWEPPASLTESGGSNGKLHLPKSNYAAYAKHLNDFGTYMKNNNVDLYAISVQNEPDYASEWTYWSTDETTDFIANYGDQITSTRLMSPESFQYAPENASWVPDGGKKFYRKILNNSKAMANCDLFGTHFYGTQRSWMDFPDLENSGKEIWMTEVYVPNSDKDSANRYPEALQVSENIHNAMVVSNMSAYTWWYIRRNYGLMTEDGKISKRGYCMAQYSKYVRPGDVRIDATEQPADNVYVSAYKGDDNQVTIVAINKGTESCSQQFAVDADAQITEVDRYRTSASENLAKTGNMEHDSSSFWAQLPAESVSTFVVTLE
;
A
#
# COMPACT_ATOMS: atom_id res chain seq x y z
N SER A 1 16.69 -13.54 -27.14
CA SER A 1 17.24 -13.46 -28.37
C SER A 1 16.30 -13.15 -29.51
N VAL A 2 16.90 -12.78 -30.64
CA VAL A 2 16.25 -12.24 -31.84
C VAL A 2 15.21 -13.14 -32.46
N THR A 3 15.35 -14.43 -32.32
CA THR A 3 14.45 -15.42 -32.93
C THR A 3 13.05 -15.43 -32.33
N THR A 4 12.85 -14.82 -31.17
CA THR A 4 11.56 -14.80 -30.52
C THR A 4 10.52 -13.98 -31.27
N ALA A 5 10.93 -12.93 -31.99
CA ALA A 5 10.02 -12.12 -32.79
C ALA A 5 9.35 -12.91 -33.92
N SER A 6 9.97 -14.01 -34.42
CA SER A 6 9.42 -14.84 -35.48
C SER A 6 8.37 -15.85 -34.99
N ILE A 7 8.29 -16.13 -33.66
CA ILE A 7 7.37 -17.09 -33.07
C ILE A 7 6.00 -16.47 -32.86
N PHE A 8 5.96 -15.17 -32.60
CA PHE A 8 4.73 -14.44 -32.26
C PHE A 8 4.35 -13.48 -33.39
N PRO A 9 3.06 -13.41 -33.74
CA PRO A 9 2.60 -12.44 -34.72
C PRO A 9 2.94 -11.01 -34.29
N PRO A 10 3.36 -10.14 -35.20
CA PRO A 10 3.69 -8.77 -34.86
C PRO A 10 2.41 -7.94 -34.62
N LYS A 11 1.88 -7.97 -33.37
CA LYS A 11 0.68 -7.25 -32.95
C LYS A 11 1.01 -6.08 -32.04
N THR A 12 2.29 -5.81 -31.79
CA THR A 12 2.73 -4.76 -30.90
C THR A 12 3.04 -3.49 -31.66
N VAL A 13 2.82 -2.32 -30.99
CA VAL A 13 3.17 -1.00 -31.53
C VAL A 13 4.67 -0.82 -31.56
N SER A 14 5.35 -1.31 -30.56
CA SER A 14 6.81 -1.23 -30.43
C SER A 14 7.39 -2.59 -30.12
N ALA A 15 8.66 -2.80 -30.51
CA ALA A 15 9.39 -3.98 -30.12
C ALA A 15 9.70 -3.90 -28.62
N ALA A 16 9.22 -4.88 -27.87
CA ALA A 16 9.51 -4.98 -26.45
C ALA A 16 10.94 -5.51 -26.25
N ASP A 17 11.67 -4.90 -25.33
CA ASP A 17 12.92 -5.46 -24.83
C ASP A 17 12.63 -6.68 -23.96
N VAL A 18 13.59 -7.56 -23.80
CA VAL A 18 13.48 -8.67 -22.84
C VAL A 18 13.40 -8.08 -21.46
N CYS A 19 12.37 -8.48 -20.70
CA CYS A 19 12.27 -8.12 -19.29
C CYS A 19 13.09 -9.12 -18.47
N VAL A 20 14.21 -8.66 -17.93
CA VAL A 20 15.11 -9.50 -17.13
C VAL A 20 14.70 -9.38 -15.65
N ILE A 21 14.43 -10.54 -15.04
CA ILE A 21 14.13 -10.66 -13.62
C ILE A 21 15.38 -11.21 -12.94
N ASP A 22 16.03 -10.38 -12.11
CA ASP A 22 17.25 -10.76 -11.40
C ASP A 22 16.92 -11.16 -9.96
N THR A 23 16.86 -12.45 -9.71
CA THR A 23 16.47 -13.00 -8.41
C THR A 23 17.49 -12.75 -7.31
N ASP A 24 18.73 -12.43 -7.65
CA ASP A 24 19.79 -12.19 -6.67
C ASP A 24 19.89 -10.72 -6.22
N THR A 25 19.26 -9.79 -6.95
CA THR A 25 19.25 -8.38 -6.57
C THR A 25 17.98 -8.08 -5.79
N GLU A 26 18.10 -8.02 -4.47
CA GLU A 26 16.98 -7.83 -3.55
C GLU A 26 16.77 -6.36 -3.20
N HIS A 27 15.52 -5.98 -3.09
CA HIS A 27 15.07 -4.67 -2.65
C HIS A 27 14.31 -4.80 -1.31
N GLN A 28 13.19 -4.12 -1.12
CA GLN A 28 12.47 -4.13 0.15
C GLN A 28 11.69 -5.44 0.38
N THR A 29 11.49 -5.75 1.66
CA THR A 29 10.55 -6.78 2.09
C THR A 29 9.14 -6.22 2.08
N ILE A 30 8.20 -7.01 1.58
CA ILE A 30 6.80 -6.65 1.49
C ILE A 30 6.06 -7.04 2.77
N ARG A 31 5.32 -6.10 3.34
CA ARG A 31 4.43 -6.34 4.48
C ARG A 31 3.01 -6.64 4.06
N GLY A 32 2.54 -6.03 3.00
CA GLY A 32 1.27 -6.38 2.42
C GLY A 32 0.48 -5.24 1.80
N PHE A 33 -0.76 -5.56 1.49
CA PHE A 33 -1.71 -4.69 0.80
C PHE A 33 -3.04 -4.73 1.55
N GLY A 34 -3.72 -3.59 1.64
CA GLY A 34 -4.97 -3.58 2.37
C GLY A 34 -5.79 -2.31 2.22
N GLY A 35 -6.50 -1.99 3.25
CA GLY A 35 -7.36 -0.82 3.32
C GLY A 35 -7.84 -0.58 4.74
N ILE A 36 -8.73 0.42 4.89
CA ILE A 36 -9.31 0.75 6.18
C ILE A 36 -10.70 0.15 6.33
N ASN A 37 -10.99 -0.33 7.55
CA ASN A 37 -12.35 -0.51 8.05
C ASN A 37 -12.63 0.64 9.02
N HIS A 38 -13.70 1.38 8.78
CA HIS A 38 -14.03 2.57 9.55
C HIS A 38 -15.49 2.54 9.98
N PRO A 39 -15.83 1.78 11.05
CA PRO A 39 -17.21 1.57 11.48
C PRO A 39 -17.98 2.87 11.75
N GLU A 40 -17.29 3.88 12.30
CA GLU A 40 -17.90 5.15 12.65
C GLU A 40 -18.36 5.97 11.45
N TRP A 41 -17.67 5.83 10.30
CA TRP A 41 -17.95 6.66 9.10
C TRP A 41 -18.61 5.89 7.96
N ALA A 42 -18.33 4.60 7.81
CA ALA A 42 -18.80 3.83 6.66
C ALA A 42 -19.51 2.52 7.05
N GLY A 43 -19.72 2.28 8.34
CA GLY A 43 -20.24 1.01 8.83
C GLY A 43 -19.16 -0.07 8.88
N ASP A 44 -19.34 -1.02 9.78
CA ASP A 44 -18.43 -2.15 9.94
C ASP A 44 -18.62 -3.16 8.79
N LEU A 45 -17.55 -3.82 8.40
CA LEU A 45 -17.64 -4.96 7.50
C LEU A 45 -18.45 -6.08 8.17
N THR A 46 -19.33 -6.74 7.40
CA THR A 46 -20.01 -7.93 7.86
C THR A 46 -19.05 -9.12 7.92
N GLN A 47 -19.47 -10.21 8.58
CA GLN A 47 -18.68 -11.44 8.65
C GLN A 47 -18.31 -11.95 7.25
N ALA A 48 -19.27 -11.98 6.32
CA ALA A 48 -19.01 -12.40 4.94
C ALA A 48 -18.04 -11.47 4.21
N GLN A 49 -18.15 -10.16 4.45
CA GLN A 49 -17.28 -9.16 3.84
C GLN A 49 -15.84 -9.24 4.39
N ARG A 50 -15.68 -9.53 5.67
CA ARG A 50 -14.35 -9.78 6.28
C ARG A 50 -13.69 -10.98 5.61
N GLN A 51 -14.43 -12.05 5.41
CA GLN A 51 -13.92 -13.24 4.71
C GLN A 51 -13.49 -12.91 3.27
N THR A 52 -14.30 -12.17 2.53
CA THR A 52 -13.96 -11.72 1.18
C THR A 52 -12.74 -10.84 1.17
N ALA A 53 -12.59 -9.94 2.14
CA ALA A 53 -11.46 -9.03 2.23
C ALA A 53 -10.15 -9.75 2.57
N PHE A 54 -10.17 -10.61 3.59
CA PHE A 54 -8.95 -11.14 4.19
C PHE A 54 -8.66 -12.61 3.87
N GLY A 55 -9.62 -13.34 3.32
CA GLY A 55 -9.35 -14.66 2.78
C GLY A 55 -8.55 -14.59 1.48
N ASN A 56 -7.86 -15.68 1.12
CA ASN A 56 -7.06 -15.76 -0.10
C ASN A 56 -7.51 -16.90 -1.02
N GLY A 57 -8.74 -17.28 -0.91
CA GLY A 57 -9.37 -18.28 -1.80
C GLY A 57 -10.01 -17.63 -3.03
N GLU A 58 -10.79 -18.41 -3.74
CA GLU A 58 -11.57 -17.94 -4.87
C GLU A 58 -12.55 -16.85 -4.42
N ASN A 59 -12.70 -15.79 -5.21
CA ASN A 59 -13.55 -14.64 -4.92
C ASN A 59 -13.20 -13.92 -3.61
N GLU A 60 -11.92 -13.93 -3.23
CA GLU A 60 -11.39 -13.25 -2.06
C GLU A 60 -10.22 -12.35 -2.46
N LEU A 61 -10.04 -11.26 -1.73
CA LEU A 61 -9.05 -10.23 -2.06
C LEU A 61 -7.63 -10.53 -1.57
N GLY A 62 -7.50 -11.42 -0.59
CA GLY A 62 -6.19 -11.73 0.00
C GLY A 62 -5.50 -10.54 0.66
N LEU A 63 -6.27 -9.58 1.20
CA LEU A 63 -5.67 -8.43 1.88
C LEU A 63 -4.95 -8.88 3.15
N THR A 64 -3.81 -8.27 3.42
CA THR A 64 -2.91 -8.65 4.52
C THR A 64 -2.57 -7.50 5.44
N VAL A 65 -3.13 -6.31 5.17
CA VAL A 65 -3.00 -5.13 6.02
C VAL A 65 -4.38 -4.52 6.26
N LEU A 66 -4.64 -4.17 7.52
CA LEU A 66 -5.86 -3.48 7.93
C LEU A 66 -5.49 -2.23 8.71
N ARG A 67 -6.01 -1.09 8.28
CA ARG A 67 -5.97 0.16 9.03
C ARG A 67 -7.24 0.31 9.84
N VAL A 68 -7.11 0.75 11.10
CA VAL A 68 -8.26 1.01 11.97
C VAL A 68 -8.21 2.44 12.51
N PHE A 69 -9.37 2.95 12.89
CA PHE A 69 -9.55 4.28 13.40
C PHE A 69 -9.31 4.32 14.92
N VAL A 70 -8.49 5.27 15.38
CA VAL A 70 -8.34 5.57 16.80
C VAL A 70 -9.37 6.63 17.18
N ASN A 71 -10.50 6.22 17.72
CA ASN A 71 -11.53 7.17 18.14
C ASN A 71 -10.99 8.06 19.29
N PRO A 72 -11.19 9.38 19.25
CA PRO A 72 -10.78 10.25 20.35
C PRO A 72 -11.52 9.95 21.66
N ASP A 73 -12.68 9.34 21.61
CA ASP A 73 -13.46 8.88 22.74
C ASP A 73 -13.17 7.39 23.00
N SER A 74 -12.46 7.09 24.09
CA SER A 74 -12.08 5.72 24.44
C SER A 74 -13.27 4.79 24.70
N SER A 75 -14.43 5.34 25.05
CA SER A 75 -15.65 4.52 25.22
C SER A 75 -16.15 3.91 23.90
N GLN A 76 -15.67 4.39 22.76
CA GLN A 76 -16.03 3.92 21.43
C GLN A 76 -15.00 2.95 20.82
N TRP A 77 -13.90 2.66 21.49
CA TRP A 77 -12.81 1.84 20.93
C TRP A 77 -13.25 0.42 20.58
N SER A 78 -14.23 -0.12 21.28
CA SER A 78 -14.77 -1.47 21.01
C SER A 78 -15.33 -1.63 19.58
N ARG A 79 -15.70 -0.54 18.93
CA ARG A 79 -16.24 -0.58 17.56
C ARG A 79 -15.23 -1.09 16.53
N ALA A 80 -13.93 -0.92 16.78
CA ALA A 80 -12.88 -1.44 15.92
C ALA A 80 -12.67 -2.95 16.06
N LEU A 81 -13.11 -3.56 17.14
CA LEU A 81 -12.72 -4.93 17.51
C LEU A 81 -13.21 -6.03 16.57
N PRO A 82 -14.50 -6.09 16.17
CA PRO A 82 -14.96 -7.26 15.41
C PRO A 82 -14.14 -7.52 14.14
N THR A 83 -13.92 -6.51 13.33
CA THR A 83 -13.14 -6.66 12.09
C THR A 83 -11.64 -6.84 12.38
N ALA A 84 -11.09 -6.09 13.35
CA ALA A 84 -9.68 -6.20 13.71
C ALA A 84 -9.34 -7.59 14.29
N GLN A 85 -10.24 -8.16 15.09
CA GLN A 85 -10.07 -9.51 15.65
C GLN A 85 -10.13 -10.57 14.55
N PHE A 86 -11.07 -10.45 13.63
CA PHE A 86 -11.15 -11.35 12.47
C PHE A 86 -9.87 -11.29 11.64
N ALA A 87 -9.42 -10.07 11.31
CA ALA A 87 -8.21 -9.86 10.54
C ALA A 87 -6.98 -10.46 11.25
N THR A 88 -6.84 -10.25 12.55
CA THR A 88 -5.76 -10.82 13.35
C THR A 88 -5.75 -12.35 13.30
N GLN A 89 -6.92 -12.98 13.41
CA GLN A 89 -7.03 -14.44 13.33
C GLN A 89 -6.64 -14.97 11.94
N MET A 90 -6.82 -14.16 10.90
CA MET A 90 -6.41 -14.49 9.53
C MET A 90 -4.92 -14.20 9.27
N GLY A 91 -4.18 -13.71 10.24
CA GLY A 91 -2.77 -13.34 10.07
C GLY A 91 -2.54 -11.97 9.43
N VAL A 92 -3.56 -11.13 9.38
CA VAL A 92 -3.48 -9.77 8.81
C VAL A 92 -2.77 -8.84 9.80
N THR A 93 -1.89 -8.00 9.28
CA THR A 93 -1.21 -6.95 10.04
C THR A 93 -2.17 -5.77 10.25
N VAL A 94 -2.39 -5.38 11.50
CA VAL A 94 -3.32 -4.30 11.87
C VAL A 94 -2.53 -3.10 12.37
N PHE A 95 -2.80 -1.93 11.83
CA PHE A 95 -2.26 -0.65 12.34
C PHE A 95 -3.36 0.38 12.50
N ALA A 96 -3.08 1.45 13.23
CA ALA A 96 -4.11 2.40 13.64
C ALA A 96 -3.69 3.84 13.41
N SER A 97 -4.65 4.69 13.06
CA SER A 97 -4.44 6.13 12.86
C SER A 97 -5.51 6.96 13.56
N PRO A 98 -5.11 8.02 14.28
CA PRO A 98 -6.02 9.02 14.85
C PRO A 98 -6.18 10.21 13.91
N TRP A 99 -7.38 10.82 13.91
CA TRP A 99 -7.66 12.09 13.24
C TRP A 99 -7.67 13.25 14.22
N GLU A 100 -8.12 12.98 15.46
CA GLU A 100 -8.24 13.97 16.52
C GLU A 100 -7.80 13.36 17.88
N PRO A 101 -7.09 14.12 18.72
CA PRO A 101 -6.93 13.75 20.12
C PRO A 101 -8.27 13.80 20.88
N PRO A 102 -8.34 13.27 22.11
CA PRO A 102 -9.49 13.54 22.99
C PRO A 102 -9.79 15.03 23.05
N ALA A 103 -11.07 15.38 22.98
CA ALA A 103 -11.50 16.79 22.90
C ALA A 103 -10.95 17.64 24.04
N SER A 104 -10.83 17.07 25.24
CA SER A 104 -10.29 17.75 26.42
C SER A 104 -8.84 18.18 26.30
N LEU A 105 -8.09 17.59 25.35
CA LEU A 105 -6.68 17.89 25.14
C LEU A 105 -6.44 18.95 24.06
N THR A 106 -7.46 19.30 23.31
CA THR A 106 -7.33 20.17 22.13
C THR A 106 -7.84 21.57 22.38
N GLU A 107 -7.36 22.49 21.54
CA GLU A 107 -7.82 23.86 21.42
C GLU A 107 -8.17 24.16 19.95
N SER A 108 -8.71 25.34 19.69
CA SER A 108 -8.97 25.79 18.31
C SER A 108 -7.68 25.79 17.50
N GLY A 109 -7.73 25.31 16.26
CA GLY A 109 -6.61 25.29 15.35
C GLY A 109 -6.26 26.64 14.71
N GLY A 110 -7.04 27.67 14.98
CA GLY A 110 -6.81 29.00 14.38
C GLY A 110 -6.93 28.95 12.86
N SER A 111 -5.94 29.51 12.16
CA SER A 111 -5.88 29.51 10.69
C SER A 111 -5.30 28.21 10.11
N ASN A 112 -4.74 27.34 10.95
CA ASN A 112 -3.97 26.17 10.51
C ASN A 112 -4.75 24.86 10.52
N GLY A 113 -6.01 24.87 10.93
CA GLY A 113 -6.84 23.69 10.96
C GLY A 113 -8.02 23.82 11.90
N LYS A 114 -8.79 22.73 12.03
CA LYS A 114 -9.95 22.68 12.91
C LYS A 114 -9.54 22.66 14.38
N LEU A 115 -8.53 21.84 14.70
CA LEU A 115 -8.06 21.60 16.06
C LEU A 115 -6.53 21.67 16.11
N HIS A 116 -6.03 21.97 17.31
CA HIS A 116 -4.61 21.98 17.63
C HIS A 116 -4.37 21.32 18.98
N LEU A 117 -3.30 20.52 19.09
CA LEU A 117 -2.85 19.94 20.36
C LEU A 117 -1.75 20.82 20.94
N PRO A 118 -1.98 21.52 22.07
CA PRO A 118 -0.93 22.30 22.70
C PRO A 118 0.14 21.39 23.31
N LYS A 119 1.38 21.87 23.30
CA LYS A 119 2.54 21.10 23.80
C LYS A 119 2.37 20.64 25.24
N SER A 120 1.68 21.42 26.07
CA SER A 120 1.39 21.06 27.45
C SER A 120 0.58 19.76 27.60
N ASN A 121 -0.06 19.30 26.52
CA ASN A 121 -0.87 18.08 26.52
C ASN A 121 -0.19 16.92 25.75
N TYR A 122 1.07 17.06 25.36
CA TYR A 122 1.79 16.00 24.62
C TYR A 122 1.91 14.70 25.41
N ALA A 123 2.23 14.78 26.71
CA ALA A 123 2.33 13.59 27.55
C ALA A 123 0.97 12.85 27.67
N ALA A 124 -0.12 13.61 27.82
CA ALA A 124 -1.46 13.03 27.87
C ALA A 124 -1.85 12.39 26.55
N TYR A 125 -1.45 12.98 25.43
CA TYR A 125 -1.70 12.41 24.10
C TYR A 125 -0.89 11.13 23.86
N ALA A 126 0.38 11.12 24.24
CA ALA A 126 1.20 9.91 24.18
C ALA A 126 0.57 8.76 24.98
N LYS A 127 0.04 9.10 26.18
CA LYS A 127 -0.69 8.12 27.00
C LYS A 127 -1.94 7.60 26.28
N HIS A 128 -2.70 8.46 25.63
CA HIS A 128 -3.89 8.08 24.86
C HIS A 128 -3.54 7.09 23.75
N LEU A 129 -2.50 7.36 22.98
CA LEU A 129 -2.05 6.46 21.92
C LEU A 129 -1.55 5.12 22.49
N ASN A 130 -0.78 5.16 23.57
CA ASN A 130 -0.29 3.97 24.24
C ASN A 130 -1.44 3.13 24.82
N ASP A 131 -2.42 3.78 25.42
CA ASP A 131 -3.61 3.14 25.98
C ASP A 131 -4.42 2.42 24.88
N PHE A 132 -4.53 3.01 23.69
CA PHE A 132 -5.20 2.35 22.57
C PHE A 132 -4.49 1.03 22.19
N GLY A 133 -3.17 1.05 22.08
CA GLY A 133 -2.40 -0.16 21.81
C GLY A 133 -2.59 -1.24 22.88
N THR A 134 -2.60 -0.84 24.15
CA THR A 134 -2.85 -1.75 25.28
C THR A 134 -4.27 -2.31 25.24
N TYR A 135 -5.26 -1.46 24.96
CA TYR A 135 -6.66 -1.89 24.84
C TYR A 135 -6.83 -2.92 23.73
N MET A 136 -6.25 -2.68 22.58
CA MET A 136 -6.32 -3.61 21.44
C MET A 136 -5.66 -4.95 21.82
N LYS A 137 -4.48 -4.92 22.42
CA LYS A 137 -3.76 -6.10 22.87
C LYS A 137 -4.57 -6.92 23.87
N ASN A 138 -5.21 -6.26 24.82
CA ASN A 138 -6.06 -6.90 25.83
C ASN A 138 -7.32 -7.53 25.19
N ASN A 139 -7.65 -7.16 23.97
CA ASN A 139 -8.76 -7.70 23.19
C ASN A 139 -8.28 -8.52 21.97
N ASN A 140 -7.10 -9.12 22.09
CA ASN A 140 -6.53 -10.06 21.12
C ASN A 140 -6.17 -9.44 19.76
N VAL A 141 -5.89 -8.14 19.73
CA VAL A 141 -5.36 -7.46 18.54
C VAL A 141 -4.02 -6.82 18.90
N ASP A 142 -2.94 -7.41 18.40
CA ASP A 142 -1.60 -6.89 18.61
C ASP A 142 -1.27 -5.92 17.48
N LEU A 143 -1.44 -4.62 17.73
CA LEU A 143 -1.17 -3.61 16.72
C LEU A 143 0.28 -3.66 16.26
N TYR A 144 0.47 -3.64 14.96
CA TYR A 144 1.82 -3.49 14.40
C TYR A 144 2.37 -2.10 14.66
N ALA A 145 1.53 -1.07 14.48
CA ALA A 145 1.93 0.32 14.68
C ALA A 145 0.71 1.21 14.95
N ILE A 146 0.98 2.37 15.56
CA ILE A 146 0.02 3.46 15.69
C ILE A 146 0.65 4.74 15.12
N SER A 147 -0.15 5.51 14.38
CA SER A 147 0.25 6.80 13.82
C SER A 147 0.12 7.92 14.86
N VAL A 148 0.98 8.93 14.74
CA VAL A 148 0.85 10.15 15.54
C VAL A 148 -0.40 10.93 15.14
N GLN A 149 -0.64 11.09 13.84
CA GLN A 149 -1.74 11.89 13.31
C GLN A 149 -1.96 11.58 11.84
N ASN A 150 -3.23 11.33 11.46
CA ASN A 150 -3.61 11.30 10.06
C ASN A 150 -3.49 12.68 9.44
N GLU A 151 -2.78 12.78 8.34
CA GLU A 151 -2.66 13.97 7.49
C GLU A 151 -2.55 15.30 8.28
N PRO A 152 -1.48 15.47 9.05
CA PRO A 152 -1.30 16.67 9.88
C PRO A 152 -1.21 17.96 9.07
N ASP A 153 -0.91 17.87 7.77
CA ASP A 153 -0.78 18.98 6.84
C ASP A 153 -2.03 19.19 5.95
N TYR A 154 -3.09 18.40 6.15
CA TYR A 154 -4.40 18.61 5.50
C TYR A 154 -5.45 18.85 6.58
N ALA A 155 -5.32 19.92 7.33
CA ALA A 155 -5.92 20.07 8.65
C ALA A 155 -7.22 20.88 8.68
N SER A 156 -7.83 21.23 7.56
CA SER A 156 -9.10 21.97 7.55
C SER A 156 -10.23 21.25 8.27
N GLU A 157 -10.17 19.91 8.34
CA GLU A 157 -11.24 19.07 8.90
C GLU A 157 -10.87 18.38 10.22
N TRP A 158 -9.57 18.33 10.58
CA TRP A 158 -9.10 17.63 11.78
C TRP A 158 -7.93 18.38 12.45
N THR A 159 -6.98 17.68 13.05
CA THR A 159 -5.94 18.30 13.87
C THR A 159 -4.70 18.64 13.05
N TYR A 160 -4.32 19.90 13.09
CA TYR A 160 -3.08 20.39 12.47
C TYR A 160 -1.87 20.12 13.36
N TRP A 161 -0.78 19.69 12.73
CA TRP A 161 0.56 19.63 13.33
C TRP A 161 1.57 20.24 12.36
N SER A 162 2.41 21.14 12.85
CA SER A 162 3.55 21.59 12.08
C SER A 162 4.62 20.48 11.99
N THR A 163 5.55 20.63 11.06
CA THR A 163 6.67 19.69 10.95
C THR A 163 7.54 19.71 12.19
N ASP A 164 7.74 20.87 12.80
CA ASP A 164 8.49 21.00 14.06
C ASP A 164 7.76 20.36 15.23
N GLU A 165 6.46 20.59 15.36
CA GLU A 165 5.65 19.99 16.43
C GLU A 165 5.65 18.47 16.36
N THR A 166 5.48 17.92 15.16
CA THR A 166 5.50 16.46 14.95
C THR A 166 6.85 15.88 15.36
N THR A 167 7.93 16.49 14.93
CA THR A 167 9.29 16.04 15.26
C THR A 167 9.57 16.15 16.75
N ASP A 168 9.16 17.25 17.39
CA ASP A 168 9.31 17.45 18.83
C ASP A 168 8.53 16.42 19.65
N PHE A 169 7.29 16.15 19.26
CA PHE A 169 6.47 15.12 19.92
C PHE A 169 7.15 13.75 19.86
N ILE A 170 7.59 13.33 18.68
CA ILE A 170 8.25 12.03 18.51
C ILE A 170 9.54 11.97 19.33
N ALA A 171 10.37 13.02 19.24
CA ALA A 171 11.67 13.06 19.91
C ALA A 171 11.55 12.98 21.43
N ASN A 172 10.58 13.65 22.02
CA ASN A 172 10.50 13.82 23.47
C ASN A 172 9.42 12.99 24.15
N TYR A 173 8.46 12.46 23.40
CA TYR A 173 7.33 11.70 23.96
C TYR A 173 7.12 10.35 23.25
N GLY A 174 7.73 10.10 22.12
CA GLY A 174 7.55 8.87 21.36
C GLY A 174 7.94 7.62 22.14
N ASP A 175 8.93 7.70 23.02
CA ASP A 175 9.36 6.60 23.88
C ASP A 175 8.35 6.21 24.97
N GLN A 176 7.35 7.04 25.21
CA GLN A 176 6.25 6.73 26.13
C GLN A 176 5.20 5.80 25.49
N ILE A 177 5.24 5.63 24.18
CA ILE A 177 4.35 4.71 23.45
C ILE A 177 5.09 3.37 23.33
N THR A 178 4.77 2.45 24.24
CA THR A 178 5.47 1.17 24.38
C THR A 178 4.63 -0.04 23.99
N SER A 179 3.31 0.14 23.84
CA SER A 179 2.39 -0.95 23.52
C SER A 179 2.40 -1.33 22.03
N THR A 180 2.97 -0.52 21.19
CA THR A 180 3.04 -0.73 19.74
C THR A 180 4.16 0.11 19.15
N ARG A 181 4.52 -0.16 17.89
CA ARG A 181 5.45 0.69 17.13
C ARG A 181 4.81 2.05 16.85
N LEU A 182 5.61 3.08 16.71
CA LEU A 182 5.17 4.43 16.36
C LEU A 182 5.45 4.71 14.89
N MET A 183 4.40 5.11 14.17
CA MET A 183 4.45 5.51 12.77
C MET A 183 4.20 7.02 12.67
N SER A 184 4.88 7.67 11.76
CA SER A 184 4.66 9.08 11.43
C SER A 184 5.27 9.37 10.04
N PRO A 185 4.92 10.46 9.39
CA PRO A 185 3.95 11.49 9.75
C PRO A 185 2.56 11.32 9.11
N GLU A 186 2.38 10.42 8.15
CA GLU A 186 1.14 10.29 7.37
C GLU A 186 0.71 11.61 6.69
N SER A 187 1.66 12.30 6.05
CA SER A 187 1.32 13.46 5.21
C SER A 187 0.31 13.06 4.13
N PHE A 188 -0.61 13.98 3.79
CA PHE A 188 -1.63 13.69 2.77
C PHE A 188 -1.04 13.48 1.36
N GLN A 189 0.14 14.04 1.11
CA GLN A 189 0.79 14.02 -0.20
C GLN A 189 2.29 13.90 -0.06
N TYR A 190 2.90 13.05 -0.88
CA TYR A 190 4.36 12.87 -0.91
C TYR A 190 5.02 13.96 -1.76
N ALA A 191 4.71 15.20 -1.41
CA ALA A 191 5.12 16.40 -2.15
C ALA A 191 6.59 16.74 -1.90
N PRO A 192 7.28 17.39 -2.85
CA PRO A 192 8.64 17.91 -2.63
C PRO A 192 8.74 18.79 -1.39
N GLU A 193 9.90 18.79 -0.75
CA GLU A 193 10.13 19.45 0.54
C GLU A 193 9.77 20.93 0.55
N ASN A 194 9.91 21.62 -0.58
CA ASN A 194 9.68 23.07 -0.71
C ASN A 194 8.49 23.40 -1.63
N ALA A 195 7.53 22.48 -1.75
CA ALA A 195 6.36 22.71 -2.57
C ALA A 195 5.55 23.91 -2.04
N SER A 196 5.29 24.87 -2.90
CA SER A 196 4.63 26.13 -2.49
C SER A 196 3.16 25.95 -2.05
N TRP A 197 2.50 24.89 -2.54
CA TRP A 197 1.13 24.56 -2.14
C TRP A 197 1.03 23.79 -0.81
N VAL A 198 2.18 23.32 -0.30
CA VAL A 198 2.31 22.68 1.02
C VAL A 198 3.50 23.32 1.73
N PRO A 199 3.35 24.55 2.25
CA PRO A 199 4.49 25.31 2.78
C PRO A 199 5.12 24.69 4.03
N ASP A 200 4.37 23.90 4.79
CA ASP A 200 4.89 23.18 5.96
C ASP A 200 4.27 21.77 6.03
N GLY A 201 4.76 20.87 5.21
CA GLY A 201 4.24 19.50 5.12
C GLY A 201 4.97 18.68 4.08
N GLY A 202 4.29 17.66 3.55
CA GLY A 202 4.87 16.77 2.56
C GLY A 202 6.18 16.16 3.04
N LYS A 203 7.15 16.06 2.15
CA LYS A 203 8.47 15.47 2.47
C LYS A 203 9.27 16.22 3.54
N LYS A 204 8.90 17.45 3.86
CA LYS A 204 9.55 18.21 4.92
C LYS A 204 9.40 17.54 6.30
N PHE A 205 8.27 16.87 6.57
CA PHE A 205 8.10 16.08 7.80
C PHE A 205 9.20 15.03 7.95
N TYR A 206 9.43 14.28 6.88
CA TYR A 206 10.40 13.17 6.88
C TYR A 206 11.81 13.71 7.04
N ARG A 207 12.14 14.80 6.35
CA ARG A 207 13.44 15.47 6.48
C ARG A 207 13.71 15.91 7.90
N LYS A 208 12.73 16.51 8.57
CA LYS A 208 12.86 16.96 9.96
C LYS A 208 13.12 15.78 10.90
N ILE A 209 12.40 14.67 10.72
CA ILE A 209 12.59 13.46 11.53
C ILE A 209 13.99 12.86 11.25
N LEU A 210 14.37 12.73 9.98
CA LEU A 210 15.69 12.21 9.59
C LEU A 210 16.83 13.00 10.23
N ASN A 211 16.67 14.32 10.37
CA ASN A 211 17.71 15.21 10.92
C ASN A 211 17.67 15.30 12.45
N ASN A 212 16.80 14.57 13.12
CA ASN A 212 16.69 14.58 14.58
C ASN A 212 16.92 13.17 15.12
N SER A 213 18.05 12.94 15.78
CA SER A 213 18.47 11.61 16.23
C SER A 213 17.50 10.98 17.23
N LYS A 214 16.90 11.79 18.11
CA LYS A 214 15.91 11.30 19.09
C LYS A 214 14.60 10.92 18.41
N ALA A 215 14.15 11.73 17.45
CA ALA A 215 12.97 11.41 16.65
C ALA A 215 13.18 10.12 15.85
N MET A 216 14.35 9.98 15.22
CA MET A 216 14.70 8.75 14.49
C MET A 216 14.72 7.51 15.40
N ALA A 217 15.23 7.66 16.63
CA ALA A 217 15.23 6.54 17.59
C ALA A 217 13.82 6.11 17.97
N ASN A 218 12.86 7.03 18.01
CA ASN A 218 11.49 6.79 18.48
C ASN A 218 10.46 6.56 17.35
N CYS A 219 10.80 6.91 16.12
CA CYS A 219 9.93 6.64 14.97
C CYS A 219 10.32 5.27 14.37
N ASP A 220 9.43 4.30 14.47
CA ASP A 220 9.75 2.93 14.07
C ASP A 220 9.59 2.69 12.57
N LEU A 221 8.66 3.40 11.93
CA LEU A 221 8.44 3.35 10.48
C LEU A 221 7.76 4.64 10.02
N PHE A 222 7.80 4.86 8.71
CA PHE A 222 7.21 6.03 8.08
C PHE A 222 5.93 5.68 7.35
N GLY A 223 4.91 6.53 7.47
CA GLY A 223 3.68 6.45 6.70
C GLY A 223 3.54 7.68 5.80
N THR A 224 2.97 7.50 4.64
CA THR A 224 2.61 8.58 3.72
C THR A 224 1.34 8.25 2.96
N HIS A 225 0.71 9.29 2.39
CA HIS A 225 -0.41 9.17 1.47
C HIS A 225 0.00 9.69 0.09
N PHE A 226 -0.69 9.21 -0.96
CA PHE A 226 -0.35 9.54 -2.34
C PHE A 226 -1.38 10.44 -3.04
N TYR A 227 -2.22 11.15 -2.31
CA TYR A 227 -3.20 12.03 -2.94
C TYR A 227 -2.52 13.08 -3.79
N GLY A 228 -2.87 13.13 -5.10
CA GLY A 228 -2.28 14.06 -6.05
C GLY A 228 -0.77 13.93 -6.25
N THR A 229 -0.16 12.83 -5.81
CA THR A 229 1.28 12.62 -5.89
C THR A 229 1.69 12.18 -7.29
N GLN A 230 2.59 12.94 -7.91
CA GLN A 230 3.14 12.62 -9.22
C GLN A 230 4.26 11.57 -9.08
N ARG A 231 4.38 10.69 -10.07
CA ARG A 231 5.46 9.69 -10.10
C ARG A 231 6.85 10.32 -9.94
N SER A 232 7.09 11.47 -10.54
CA SER A 232 8.36 12.18 -10.46
C SER A 232 8.74 12.65 -9.05
N TRP A 233 7.80 12.65 -8.10
CA TRP A 233 8.04 13.01 -6.71
C TRP A 233 8.26 11.80 -5.80
N MET A 234 7.98 10.60 -6.28
CA MET A 234 7.90 9.41 -5.43
C MET A 234 9.24 8.86 -4.96
N ASP A 235 10.34 9.28 -5.58
CA ASP A 235 11.68 8.87 -5.18
C ASP A 235 12.18 9.76 -4.03
N PHE A 236 12.63 9.12 -2.95
CA PHE A 236 13.18 9.79 -1.77
C PHE A 236 14.34 8.98 -1.21
N PRO A 237 15.52 9.04 -1.85
CA PRO A 237 16.66 8.18 -1.50
C PRO A 237 17.07 8.23 -0.02
N ASP A 238 17.12 9.42 0.59
CA ASP A 238 17.53 9.54 1.99
C ASP A 238 16.57 8.82 2.94
N LEU A 239 15.27 8.84 2.64
CA LEU A 239 14.27 8.12 3.42
C LEU A 239 14.35 6.61 3.15
N GLU A 240 14.45 6.22 1.89
CA GLU A 240 14.55 4.82 1.45
C GLU A 240 15.78 4.14 2.03
N ASN A 241 16.86 4.89 2.22
CA ASN A 241 18.12 4.39 2.79
C ASN A 241 18.24 4.58 4.30
N SER A 242 17.18 5.02 4.99
CA SER A 242 17.21 5.27 6.43
C SER A 242 17.28 4.02 7.29
N GLY A 243 17.06 2.84 6.71
CA GLY A 243 16.96 1.58 7.44
C GLY A 243 15.57 1.31 8.02
N LYS A 244 14.60 2.19 7.80
CA LYS A 244 13.23 2.04 8.28
C LYS A 244 12.28 1.82 7.11
N GLU A 245 11.20 1.06 7.37
CA GLU A 245 10.18 0.81 6.37
C GLU A 245 9.38 2.08 6.09
N ILE A 246 8.90 2.17 4.86
CA ILE A 246 8.00 3.23 4.42
C ILE A 246 6.72 2.55 3.93
N TRP A 247 5.56 2.99 4.45
CA TRP A 247 4.26 2.46 4.07
C TRP A 247 3.42 3.55 3.41
N MET A 248 2.76 3.23 2.32
CA MET A 248 1.70 4.06 1.78
C MET A 248 0.42 3.69 2.52
N THR A 249 -0.08 4.58 3.38
CA THR A 249 -1.08 4.22 4.39
C THR A 249 -2.49 4.66 4.08
N GLU A 250 -2.69 5.43 3.01
CA GLU A 250 -4.02 5.76 2.50
C GLU A 250 -3.95 6.38 1.12
N VAL A 251 -4.82 5.91 0.24
CA VAL A 251 -5.15 6.62 -1.00
C VAL A 251 -6.40 5.99 -1.61
N TYR A 252 -7.14 6.75 -2.40
CA TYR A 252 -8.03 6.25 -3.43
C TYR A 252 -7.63 6.89 -4.76
N VAL A 253 -7.65 6.12 -5.82
CA VAL A 253 -7.27 6.56 -7.15
C VAL A 253 -8.25 6.01 -8.19
N PRO A 254 -8.55 6.79 -9.21
CA PRO A 254 -8.15 8.19 -9.44
C PRO A 254 -9.03 9.19 -8.67
N ASN A 255 -10.19 8.77 -8.18
CA ASN A 255 -11.17 9.64 -7.54
C ASN A 255 -12.09 8.87 -6.61
N SER A 256 -12.94 9.59 -5.88
CA SER A 256 -13.99 9.05 -5.01
C SER A 256 -15.39 9.25 -5.59
N ASP A 257 -15.50 9.31 -6.90
CA ASP A 257 -16.79 9.50 -7.58
C ASP A 257 -17.75 8.37 -7.18
N LYS A 258 -19.02 8.74 -7.02
CA LYS A 258 -20.04 7.77 -6.69
C LYS A 258 -20.13 6.69 -7.78
N ASP A 259 -20.15 5.43 -7.35
CA ASP A 259 -20.27 4.26 -8.22
C ASP A 259 -19.13 4.11 -9.24
N SER A 260 -17.94 4.61 -8.91
CA SER A 260 -16.75 4.55 -9.77
C SER A 260 -15.94 3.25 -9.66
N ALA A 261 -16.22 2.41 -8.67
CA ALA A 261 -15.37 1.25 -8.34
C ALA A 261 -15.20 0.26 -9.51
N ASN A 262 -16.19 0.16 -10.40
CA ASN A 262 -16.18 -0.78 -11.52
C ASN A 262 -15.85 -0.13 -12.87
N ARG A 263 -15.55 1.17 -12.90
CA ARG A 263 -15.16 1.83 -14.17
C ARG A 263 -13.82 1.28 -14.66
N TYR A 264 -13.78 0.94 -15.94
CA TYR A 264 -12.57 0.42 -16.58
C TYR A 264 -12.40 1.09 -17.94
N PRO A 265 -11.19 1.52 -18.34
CA PRO A 265 -9.85 1.18 -17.76
C PRO A 265 -9.44 2.02 -16.54
N GLU A 266 -10.31 2.88 -16.03
CA GLU A 266 -9.99 3.78 -14.91
C GLU A 266 -9.44 3.00 -13.69
N ALA A 267 -10.00 1.83 -13.37
CA ALA A 267 -9.57 0.99 -12.25
C ALA A 267 -8.13 0.50 -12.37
N LEU A 268 -7.58 0.44 -13.58
CA LEU A 268 -6.17 0.03 -13.80
C LEU A 268 -5.18 0.98 -13.11
N GLN A 269 -5.60 2.22 -12.84
CA GLN A 269 -4.77 3.18 -12.10
C GLN A 269 -4.46 2.72 -10.68
N VAL A 270 -5.27 1.83 -10.09
CA VAL A 270 -4.95 1.21 -8.81
C VAL A 270 -3.66 0.38 -8.92
N SER A 271 -3.58 -0.49 -9.92
CA SER A 271 -2.36 -1.30 -10.15
C SER A 271 -1.15 -0.42 -10.46
N GLU A 272 -1.31 0.62 -11.27
CA GLU A 272 -0.23 1.56 -11.58
C GLU A 272 0.28 2.29 -10.33
N ASN A 273 -0.63 2.72 -9.46
CA ASN A 273 -0.26 3.40 -8.21
C ASN A 273 0.48 2.47 -7.26
N ILE A 274 0.06 1.21 -7.17
CA ILE A 274 0.77 0.19 -6.40
C ILE A 274 2.17 -0.04 -6.99
N HIS A 275 2.28 -0.18 -8.31
CA HIS A 275 3.58 -0.33 -8.98
C HIS A 275 4.53 0.80 -8.60
N ASN A 276 4.06 2.04 -8.69
CA ASN A 276 4.87 3.21 -8.35
C ASN A 276 5.30 3.21 -6.87
N ALA A 277 4.40 2.84 -5.97
CA ALA A 277 4.73 2.73 -4.55
C ALA A 277 5.84 1.69 -4.29
N MET A 278 5.75 0.53 -4.95
CA MET A 278 6.72 -0.55 -4.76
C MET A 278 8.07 -0.24 -5.40
N VAL A 279 8.07 0.21 -6.66
CA VAL A 279 9.29 0.33 -7.48
C VAL A 279 9.97 1.68 -7.32
N VAL A 280 9.20 2.78 -7.31
CA VAL A 280 9.77 4.12 -7.23
C VAL A 280 10.00 4.56 -5.79
N SER A 281 9.02 4.34 -4.92
CA SER A 281 9.09 4.76 -3.51
C SER A 281 9.68 3.71 -2.58
N ASN A 282 9.93 2.50 -3.06
CA ASN A 282 10.50 1.40 -2.26
C ASN A 282 9.67 1.10 -1.00
N MET A 283 8.37 1.14 -1.11
CA MET A 283 7.46 0.95 0.03
C MET A 283 7.25 -0.52 0.36
N SER A 284 7.00 -0.80 1.62
CA SER A 284 6.77 -2.16 2.12
C SER A 284 5.29 -2.52 2.19
N ALA A 285 4.41 -1.54 2.20
CA ALA A 285 2.97 -1.77 2.26
C ALA A 285 2.21 -0.71 1.45
N TYR A 286 1.03 -1.10 1.00
CA TYR A 286 0.14 -0.21 0.27
C TYR A 286 -1.28 -0.38 0.79
N THR A 287 -1.87 0.69 1.32
CA THR A 287 -3.17 0.66 1.99
C THR A 287 -4.14 1.59 1.28
N TRP A 288 -5.24 1.01 0.81
CA TRP A 288 -6.37 1.74 0.23
C TRP A 288 -7.14 2.47 1.34
N TRP A 289 -8.04 3.41 0.95
CA TRP A 289 -9.02 4.00 1.85
C TRP A 289 -10.08 2.95 2.22
N TYR A 290 -11.35 3.24 2.14
CA TYR A 290 -12.40 2.28 2.50
C TYR A 290 -12.32 0.98 1.69
N ILE A 291 -12.17 -0.15 2.35
CA ILE A 291 -12.23 -1.48 1.69
C ILE A 291 -13.56 -1.63 0.98
N ARG A 292 -14.68 -1.34 1.68
CA ARG A 292 -16.01 -1.38 1.12
C ARG A 292 -16.56 0.02 0.97
N ARG A 293 -16.84 0.42 -0.24
CA ARG A 293 -17.48 1.68 -0.62
C ARG A 293 -17.84 1.64 -2.09
N ASN A 294 -18.74 2.52 -2.56
CA ASN A 294 -19.08 2.59 -3.99
C ASN A 294 -17.91 3.00 -4.91
N TYR A 295 -16.78 3.39 -4.34
CA TYR A 295 -15.51 3.61 -5.05
C TYR A 295 -14.36 2.76 -4.47
N GLY A 296 -14.68 1.75 -3.68
CA GLY A 296 -13.73 0.92 -2.94
C GLY A 296 -13.26 -0.32 -3.67
N LEU A 297 -12.51 -1.14 -2.96
CA LEU A 297 -12.05 -2.45 -3.44
C LEU A 297 -13.21 -3.44 -3.51
N MET A 298 -14.22 -3.20 -2.73
CA MET A 298 -15.46 -3.93 -2.62
C MET A 298 -16.59 -2.92 -2.66
N THR A 299 -17.64 -3.19 -3.41
CA THR A 299 -18.83 -2.35 -3.45
C THR A 299 -19.71 -2.56 -2.22
N GLU A 300 -20.73 -1.71 -2.02
CA GLU A 300 -21.57 -1.74 -0.81
C GLU A 300 -22.30 -3.09 -0.63
N ASP A 301 -22.51 -3.83 -1.69
CA ASP A 301 -23.11 -5.18 -1.64
C ASP A 301 -22.10 -6.29 -1.28
N GLY A 302 -20.85 -5.95 -1.01
CA GLY A 302 -19.81 -6.89 -0.64
C GLY A 302 -19.14 -7.62 -1.81
N LYS A 303 -19.42 -7.22 -3.04
CA LYS A 303 -18.77 -7.80 -4.23
C LYS A 303 -17.46 -7.11 -4.53
N ILE A 304 -16.47 -7.88 -4.94
CA ILE A 304 -15.18 -7.34 -5.38
C ILE A 304 -15.41 -6.46 -6.61
N SER A 305 -14.86 -5.25 -6.58
CA SER A 305 -14.91 -4.31 -7.70
C SER A 305 -13.74 -4.50 -8.66
N LYS A 306 -13.80 -3.85 -9.82
CA LYS A 306 -12.64 -3.76 -10.73
C LYS A 306 -11.41 -3.19 -10.01
N ARG A 307 -11.58 -2.17 -9.19
CA ARG A 307 -10.48 -1.63 -8.36
C ARG A 307 -9.94 -2.69 -7.40
N GLY A 308 -10.83 -3.50 -6.83
CA GLY A 308 -10.45 -4.63 -5.97
C GLY A 308 -9.65 -5.69 -6.73
N TYR A 309 -10.08 -6.05 -7.93
CA TYR A 309 -9.33 -7.00 -8.76
C TYR A 309 -7.96 -6.46 -9.16
N CYS A 310 -7.85 -5.16 -9.46
CA CYS A 310 -6.57 -4.53 -9.77
C CYS A 310 -5.61 -4.53 -8.57
N MET A 311 -6.11 -4.41 -7.34
CA MET A 311 -5.30 -4.63 -6.14
C MET A 311 -4.98 -6.12 -5.94
N ALA A 312 -5.95 -7.00 -6.16
CA ALA A 312 -5.78 -8.44 -5.97
C ALA A 312 -4.68 -9.04 -6.85
N GLN A 313 -4.40 -8.41 -7.99
CA GLN A 313 -3.25 -8.77 -8.85
C GLN A 313 -1.92 -8.73 -8.08
N TYR A 314 -1.85 -7.94 -7.02
CA TYR A 314 -0.72 -7.89 -6.09
C TYR A 314 -1.02 -8.68 -4.81
N SER A 315 -2.08 -8.35 -4.11
CA SER A 315 -2.33 -8.83 -2.75
C SER A 315 -2.45 -10.34 -2.63
N LYS A 316 -3.02 -11.01 -3.64
CA LYS A 316 -3.21 -12.46 -3.60
C LYS A 316 -1.93 -13.25 -3.84
N TYR A 317 -0.98 -12.68 -4.53
CA TYR A 317 0.21 -13.40 -5.01
C TYR A 317 1.53 -12.87 -4.42
N VAL A 318 1.60 -11.60 -4.12
CA VAL A 318 2.73 -10.98 -3.41
C VAL A 318 2.37 -10.98 -1.93
N ARG A 319 2.96 -11.93 -1.19
CA ARG A 319 2.54 -12.21 0.18
C ARG A 319 3.50 -11.62 1.21
N PRO A 320 3.03 -11.40 2.46
CA PRO A 320 3.91 -10.89 3.52
C PRO A 320 5.18 -11.72 3.68
N GLY A 321 6.32 -11.03 3.72
CA GLY A 321 7.64 -11.66 3.79
C GLY A 321 8.31 -11.83 2.43
N ASP A 322 7.56 -11.71 1.33
CA ASP A 322 8.17 -11.71 -0.01
C ASP A 322 9.10 -10.50 -0.15
N VAL A 323 10.14 -10.66 -0.95
CA VAL A 323 11.14 -9.61 -1.21
C VAL A 323 11.02 -9.15 -2.66
N ARG A 324 10.90 -7.84 -2.86
CA ARG A 324 10.96 -7.32 -4.22
C ARG A 324 12.37 -7.52 -4.78
N ILE A 325 12.44 -8.03 -5.98
CA ILE A 325 13.68 -8.27 -6.73
C ILE A 325 13.75 -7.38 -7.94
N ASP A 326 14.95 -7.23 -8.50
CA ASP A 326 15.17 -6.36 -9.63
C ASP A 326 14.51 -6.91 -10.90
N ALA A 327 13.93 -6.01 -11.67
CA ALA A 327 13.32 -6.32 -12.96
C ALA A 327 13.51 -5.14 -13.90
N THR A 328 13.56 -5.42 -15.20
CA THR A 328 13.46 -4.36 -16.21
C THR A 328 12.09 -3.70 -16.06
N GLU A 329 12.05 -2.47 -15.54
CA GLU A 329 10.79 -1.82 -15.14
C GLU A 329 9.90 -1.49 -16.34
N GLN A 330 10.47 -0.97 -17.41
CA GLN A 330 9.73 -0.53 -18.58
C GLN A 330 10.31 -1.17 -19.85
N PRO A 331 10.06 -2.47 -20.08
CA PRO A 331 10.62 -3.18 -21.23
C PRO A 331 9.98 -2.75 -22.56
N ALA A 332 8.85 -2.07 -22.53
CA ALA A 332 8.18 -1.49 -23.68
C ALA A 332 7.42 -0.23 -23.26
N ASP A 333 7.02 0.58 -24.23
CA ASP A 333 6.17 1.74 -23.98
C ASP A 333 4.88 1.32 -23.28
N ASN A 334 4.50 2.05 -22.22
CA ASN A 334 3.31 1.80 -21.42
C ASN A 334 3.27 0.47 -20.66
N VAL A 335 4.37 -0.28 -20.65
CA VAL A 335 4.49 -1.54 -19.92
C VAL A 335 5.34 -1.33 -18.67
N TYR A 336 4.81 -1.71 -17.51
CA TYR A 336 5.45 -1.55 -16.22
C TYR A 336 5.48 -2.88 -15.49
N VAL A 337 6.67 -3.31 -15.08
CA VAL A 337 6.90 -4.64 -14.50
C VAL A 337 7.56 -4.51 -13.13
N SER A 338 7.08 -5.30 -12.18
CA SER A 338 7.76 -5.54 -10.90
C SER A 338 7.79 -7.03 -10.60
N ALA A 339 8.74 -7.45 -9.78
CA ALA A 339 8.92 -8.86 -9.45
C ALA A 339 9.26 -9.04 -7.98
N TYR A 340 8.87 -10.18 -7.44
CA TYR A 340 8.97 -10.52 -6.02
C TYR A 340 9.33 -11.99 -5.88
N LYS A 341 10.14 -12.33 -4.89
CA LYS A 341 10.42 -13.74 -4.57
C LYS A 341 9.95 -14.09 -3.17
N GLY A 342 9.38 -15.28 -3.05
CA GLY A 342 8.99 -15.88 -1.79
C GLY A 342 9.94 -16.99 -1.36
N ASP A 343 9.66 -17.60 -0.21
CA ASP A 343 10.52 -18.63 0.38
C ASP A 343 10.50 -19.96 -0.38
N ASP A 344 9.43 -20.25 -1.14
CA ASP A 344 9.19 -21.55 -1.77
C ASP A 344 9.66 -21.62 -3.23
N ASN A 345 10.77 -20.97 -3.57
CA ASN A 345 11.26 -20.89 -4.95
C ASN A 345 10.21 -20.34 -5.92
N GLN A 346 9.35 -19.47 -5.43
CA GLN A 346 8.34 -18.82 -6.24
C GLN A 346 8.79 -17.41 -6.58
N VAL A 347 8.64 -17.05 -7.85
CA VAL A 347 8.81 -15.68 -8.32
C VAL A 347 7.46 -15.21 -8.84
N THR A 348 7.01 -14.07 -8.35
CA THR A 348 5.76 -13.43 -8.79
C THR A 348 6.12 -12.20 -9.60
N ILE A 349 5.60 -12.13 -10.82
CA ILE A 349 5.84 -11.01 -11.75
C ILE A 349 4.50 -10.33 -12.01
N VAL A 350 4.41 -9.02 -11.79
CA VAL A 350 3.22 -8.24 -12.12
C VAL A 350 3.56 -7.29 -13.26
N ALA A 351 2.83 -7.41 -14.37
CA ALA A 351 3.04 -6.62 -15.57
C ALA A 351 1.76 -5.85 -15.92
N ILE A 352 1.90 -4.52 -16.04
CA ILE A 352 0.82 -3.62 -16.43
C ILE A 352 1.09 -3.18 -17.87
N ASN A 353 0.09 -3.30 -18.74
CA ASN A 353 0.07 -2.60 -20.02
C ASN A 353 -1.04 -1.54 -19.96
N LYS A 354 -0.67 -0.28 -19.76
CA LYS A 354 -1.64 0.82 -19.70
C LYS A 354 -1.89 1.48 -21.06
N GLY A 355 -1.25 0.96 -22.11
CA GLY A 355 -1.43 1.45 -23.47
C GLY A 355 -2.70 0.92 -24.12
N THR A 356 -2.98 1.43 -25.31
CA THR A 356 -4.17 1.05 -26.09
C THR A 356 -3.90 -0.07 -27.09
N GLU A 357 -2.69 -0.59 -27.11
CA GLU A 357 -2.30 -1.70 -28.00
C GLU A 357 -1.66 -2.82 -27.21
N SER A 358 -1.87 -4.05 -27.67
CA SER A 358 -1.28 -5.23 -27.02
C SER A 358 0.25 -5.26 -27.26
N CYS A 359 0.93 -5.95 -26.36
CA CYS A 359 2.38 -6.11 -26.38
C CYS A 359 2.74 -7.58 -26.17
N SER A 360 3.60 -8.15 -27.04
CA SER A 360 4.21 -9.45 -26.81
C SER A 360 5.48 -9.24 -26.00
N GLN A 361 5.53 -9.81 -24.80
CA GLN A 361 6.62 -9.58 -23.86
C GLN A 361 7.34 -10.88 -23.50
N GLN A 362 8.65 -10.89 -23.62
CA GLN A 362 9.49 -11.95 -23.09
C GLN A 362 9.95 -11.61 -21.69
N PHE A 363 9.84 -12.58 -20.79
CA PHE A 363 10.38 -12.53 -19.44
C PHE A 363 11.50 -13.56 -19.31
N ALA A 364 12.67 -13.11 -18.92
CA ALA A 364 13.82 -13.98 -18.66
C ALA A 364 14.09 -13.94 -17.14
N VAL A 365 14.02 -15.10 -16.50
CA VAL A 365 14.25 -15.23 -15.05
C VAL A 365 15.69 -15.68 -14.84
N ASP A 366 16.52 -14.77 -14.36
CA ASP A 366 17.90 -15.06 -13.99
C ASP A 366 17.92 -15.63 -12.56
N ALA A 367 18.05 -16.94 -12.49
CA ALA A 367 18.05 -17.71 -11.25
C ALA A 367 18.88 -18.98 -11.42
N ASP A 368 19.35 -19.53 -10.30
CA ASP A 368 20.08 -20.81 -10.31
C ASP A 368 19.14 -21.99 -10.62
N ALA A 369 17.88 -21.88 -10.20
CA ALA A 369 16.86 -22.90 -10.45
C ALA A 369 16.18 -22.68 -11.80
N GLN A 370 15.52 -23.73 -12.31
CA GLN A 370 14.81 -23.71 -13.58
C GLN A 370 13.31 -23.50 -13.38
N ILE A 371 12.68 -22.87 -14.38
CA ILE A 371 11.22 -22.73 -14.42
C ILE A 371 10.60 -24.11 -14.68
N THR A 372 9.64 -24.46 -13.82
CA THR A 372 8.87 -25.70 -13.97
C THR A 372 7.39 -25.45 -14.24
N GLU A 373 6.87 -24.26 -13.86
CA GLU A 373 5.48 -23.92 -14.08
C GLU A 373 5.31 -22.40 -14.13
N VAL A 374 4.42 -21.92 -14.99
CA VAL A 374 4.03 -20.51 -15.07
C VAL A 374 2.51 -20.44 -15.10
N ASP A 375 1.91 -19.91 -14.04
CA ASP A 375 0.48 -19.61 -14.01
C ASP A 375 0.27 -18.10 -14.19
N ARG A 376 -0.72 -17.73 -15.00
CA ARG A 376 -1.06 -16.33 -15.25
C ARG A 376 -2.45 -16.02 -14.71
N TYR A 377 -2.57 -14.85 -14.07
CA TYR A 377 -3.85 -14.28 -13.64
C TYR A 377 -3.97 -12.88 -14.21
N ARG A 378 -5.07 -12.59 -14.92
CA ARG A 378 -5.18 -11.32 -15.66
C ARG A 378 -6.50 -10.62 -15.38
N THR A 379 -6.44 -9.30 -15.21
CA THR A 379 -7.60 -8.41 -15.11
C THR A 379 -7.57 -7.42 -16.29
N SER A 380 -8.72 -7.25 -16.91
CA SER A 380 -8.97 -6.33 -18.03
C SER A 380 -10.42 -5.85 -17.96
N ALA A 381 -10.89 -5.18 -18.99
CA ALA A 381 -12.30 -4.80 -19.06
C ALA A 381 -13.24 -6.02 -18.98
N SER A 382 -12.82 -7.14 -19.52
CA SER A 382 -13.63 -8.37 -19.64
C SER A 382 -13.17 -9.53 -18.74
N GLU A 383 -12.08 -9.34 -17.99
CA GLU A 383 -11.49 -10.41 -17.18
C GLU A 383 -11.28 -9.94 -15.74
N ASN A 384 -11.45 -10.86 -14.79
CA ASN A 384 -11.22 -10.62 -13.36
C ASN A 384 -10.35 -11.76 -12.82
N LEU A 385 -9.03 -11.53 -12.70
CA LEU A 385 -8.06 -12.56 -12.29
C LEU A 385 -8.20 -13.85 -13.12
N ALA A 386 -8.42 -13.72 -14.42
CA ALA A 386 -8.63 -14.85 -15.30
C ALA A 386 -7.37 -15.71 -15.38
N LYS A 387 -7.47 -16.95 -14.96
CA LYS A 387 -6.34 -17.88 -14.86
C LYS A 387 -6.06 -18.59 -16.19
N THR A 388 -4.81 -18.65 -16.56
CA THR A 388 -4.27 -19.62 -17.52
C THR A 388 -3.16 -20.40 -16.79
N GLY A 389 -3.41 -21.69 -16.58
CA GLY A 389 -2.46 -22.54 -15.87
C GLY A 389 -1.38 -23.07 -16.81
N ASN A 390 -0.18 -23.19 -16.26
CA ASN A 390 0.99 -23.77 -16.87
C ASN A 390 1.22 -23.31 -18.33
N MET A 391 1.51 -22.03 -18.47
CA MET A 391 1.88 -21.45 -19.78
C MET A 391 3.13 -22.11 -20.35
N GLU A 392 3.26 -22.10 -21.66
CA GLU A 392 4.49 -22.53 -22.32
C GLU A 392 5.69 -21.72 -21.82
N HIS A 393 6.78 -22.40 -21.55
CA HIS A 393 8.03 -21.81 -21.10
C HIS A 393 9.21 -22.73 -21.44
N ASP A 394 10.41 -22.15 -21.48
CA ASP A 394 11.63 -22.95 -21.42
C ASP A 394 12.18 -22.96 -19.98
N SER A 395 13.44 -23.35 -19.79
CA SER A 395 14.02 -23.48 -18.44
C SER A 395 14.24 -22.14 -17.73
N SER A 396 14.31 -21.02 -18.46
CA SER A 396 14.66 -19.72 -17.90
C SER A 396 13.81 -18.56 -18.42
N SER A 397 12.93 -18.80 -19.39
CA SER A 397 12.15 -17.71 -19.97
C SER A 397 10.77 -18.17 -20.44
N PHE A 398 9.89 -17.19 -20.64
CA PHE A 398 8.59 -17.40 -21.25
C PHE A 398 8.11 -16.12 -21.95
N TRP A 399 7.15 -16.29 -22.85
CA TRP A 399 6.49 -15.20 -23.54
C TRP A 399 5.08 -15.05 -23.08
N ALA A 400 4.62 -13.82 -22.97
CA ALA A 400 3.23 -13.53 -22.66
C ALA A 400 2.71 -12.41 -23.56
N GLN A 401 1.46 -12.55 -23.97
CA GLN A 401 0.72 -11.46 -24.58
C GLN A 401 0.16 -10.59 -23.45
N LEU A 402 0.48 -9.30 -23.47
CA LEU A 402 -0.06 -8.32 -22.57
C LEU A 402 -1.10 -7.47 -23.30
N PRO A 403 -2.39 -7.79 -23.17
CA PRO A 403 -3.42 -7.02 -23.85
C PRO A 403 -3.41 -5.56 -23.45
N ALA A 404 -3.93 -4.69 -24.34
CA ALA A 404 -4.14 -3.30 -24.02
C ALA A 404 -4.94 -3.15 -22.72
N GLU A 405 -4.56 -2.16 -21.91
CA GLU A 405 -5.29 -1.80 -20.70
C GLU A 405 -5.58 -3.00 -19.79
N SER A 406 -4.51 -3.71 -19.44
CA SER A 406 -4.59 -4.92 -18.61
C SER A 406 -3.49 -4.95 -17.57
N VAL A 407 -3.68 -5.79 -16.56
CA VAL A 407 -2.66 -6.16 -15.58
C VAL A 407 -2.64 -7.69 -15.48
N SER A 408 -1.44 -8.26 -15.55
CA SER A 408 -1.20 -9.70 -15.49
C SER A 408 -0.21 -10.03 -14.39
N THR A 409 -0.54 -11.06 -13.61
CA THR A 409 0.35 -11.60 -12.60
C THR A 409 0.77 -13.00 -13.02
N PHE A 410 2.08 -13.22 -13.09
CA PHE A 410 2.67 -14.51 -13.41
C PHE A 410 3.27 -15.09 -12.14
N VAL A 411 2.78 -16.27 -11.76
CA VAL A 411 3.32 -17.03 -10.64
C VAL A 411 4.23 -18.08 -11.23
N VAL A 412 5.53 -17.90 -11.05
CA VAL A 412 6.59 -18.72 -11.64
C VAL A 412 7.17 -19.63 -10.56
N THR A 413 7.08 -20.94 -10.77
CA THR A 413 7.68 -21.93 -9.88
C THR A 413 9.04 -22.33 -10.41
N LEU A 414 10.05 -22.34 -9.55
CA LEU A 414 11.43 -22.70 -9.85
C LEU A 414 11.84 -23.95 -9.07
N GLU A 415 12.56 -24.83 -9.73
CA GLU A 415 13.12 -26.06 -9.10
C GLU A 415 14.55 -26.34 -9.55
#